data_94d1fad76d0fe56515adc43d453d7ae0
#
_entry.id   94d1fad76d0fe56515adc43d453d7ae0
#
_cell.length_a   1.000
_cell.length_b   1.000
_cell.length_c   1.000
_cell.angle_alpha   90.00
_cell.angle_beta   90.00
_cell.angle_gamma   90.00
#
_symmetry.space_group_name_H-M   'P 1'
#
loop_
_entity.id
_entity.type
_entity.pdbx_description
1 polymer ?
#
loop_
_entity_poly.entity_id
_entity_poly.type
_entity_poly.pdbx_seq_one_letter_code
_entity_poly.pdbx_strand_id
1 'polypeptide(L)'
;NEAQMKTEVGKPIQQVNPALYSGISQQADNIARELKSKNVNVQRLNPEVLDAAEMQYLKYVQQGNNFLFPKNSFVVIGNNVIECATRAPMNDKNRFIVRRILKPLTKEDPSIRYIAAPIPSPSFPDKTLYIEGNDILVDGTNVYVGHSGKGTSSSGVRWLQSVLGSNYKVYSIDIAGYRHLD
;
A
#
# COMPACT_ATOMS: atom_id res chain seq x y z
N ASN A 1 28.60 -0.36 4.62
CA ASN A 1 29.22 -0.58 5.92
C ASN A 1 28.12 -0.56 6.99
N GLU A 2 27.96 -1.64 7.73
CA GLU A 2 26.87 -1.85 8.69
C GLU A 2 26.83 -0.78 9.81
N ALA A 3 28.01 -0.29 10.22
CA ALA A 3 28.12 0.79 11.20
C ALA A 3 27.56 2.12 10.66
N GLN A 4 27.79 2.43 9.39
CA GLN A 4 27.26 3.63 8.74
C GLN A 4 25.73 3.54 8.58
N MET A 5 25.21 2.36 8.22
CA MET A 5 23.76 2.15 8.15
C MET A 5 23.07 2.38 9.49
N LYS A 6 23.67 1.97 10.60
CA LYS A 6 23.10 2.18 11.95
C LYS A 6 23.02 3.67 12.34
N THR A 7 23.95 4.51 11.87
CA THR A 7 23.94 5.95 12.17
C THR A 7 22.97 6.74 11.28
N GLU A 8 22.48 6.14 10.20
CA GLU A 8 21.60 6.77 9.21
C GLU A 8 20.13 6.38 9.37
N VAL A 9 19.85 5.35 10.20
CA VAL A 9 18.47 4.92 10.48
C VAL A 9 17.65 6.08 11.07
N GLY A 10 16.50 6.33 10.48
CA GLY A 10 15.58 7.39 10.90
C GLY A 10 15.86 8.77 10.31
N LYS A 11 16.95 8.94 9.55
CA LYS A 11 17.19 10.17 8.81
C LYS A 11 16.49 10.14 7.44
N PRO A 12 15.95 11.26 6.94
CA PRO A 12 15.40 11.33 5.59
C PRO A 12 16.46 10.99 4.53
N ILE A 13 16.09 10.23 3.50
CA ILE A 13 16.99 9.87 2.39
C ILE A 13 17.60 11.10 1.72
N GLN A 14 16.88 12.22 1.73
CA GLN A 14 17.35 13.51 1.24
C GLN A 14 18.61 14.00 1.93
N GLN A 15 18.76 13.69 3.23
CA GLN A 15 19.92 14.04 4.02
C GLN A 15 21.04 13.00 3.90
N VAL A 16 20.67 11.73 3.80
CA VAL A 16 21.63 10.61 3.77
C VAL A 16 22.24 10.44 2.39
N ASN A 17 21.43 10.52 1.34
CA ASN A 17 21.85 10.38 -0.05
C ASN A 17 21.05 11.31 -0.97
N PRO A 18 21.45 12.59 -1.06
CA PRO A 18 20.74 13.58 -1.89
C PRO A 18 20.67 13.21 -3.37
N ALA A 19 21.71 12.55 -3.90
CA ALA A 19 21.75 12.14 -5.31
C ALA A 19 20.70 11.06 -5.60
N LEU A 20 20.61 10.05 -4.72
CA LEU A 20 19.58 9.01 -4.84
C LEU A 20 18.17 9.60 -4.71
N TYR A 21 17.95 10.50 -3.74
CA TYR A 21 16.69 11.20 -3.57
C TYR A 21 16.29 11.96 -4.83
N SER A 22 17.22 12.74 -5.40
CA SER A 22 17.00 13.48 -6.65
C SER A 22 16.66 12.56 -7.82
N GLY A 23 17.38 11.45 -7.96
CA GLY A 23 17.12 10.46 -9.01
C GLY A 23 15.73 9.82 -8.89
N ILE A 24 15.32 9.40 -7.70
CA ILE A 24 13.98 8.83 -7.44
C ILE A 24 12.89 9.87 -7.74
N SER A 25 13.07 11.11 -7.28
CA SER A 25 12.12 12.20 -7.52
C SER A 25 11.95 12.48 -9.00
N GLN A 26 13.04 12.55 -9.76
CA GLN A 26 13.02 12.76 -11.20
C GLN A 26 12.31 11.62 -11.95
N GLN A 27 12.54 10.37 -11.55
CA GLN A 27 11.85 9.23 -12.13
C GLN A 27 10.34 9.28 -11.85
N ALA A 28 9.93 9.60 -10.64
CA ALA A 28 8.52 9.77 -10.28
C ALA A 28 7.87 10.92 -11.08
N ASP A 29 8.58 12.03 -11.30
CA ASP A 29 8.11 13.14 -12.13
C ASP A 29 7.96 12.75 -13.60
N ASN A 30 8.88 11.96 -14.12
CA ASN A 30 8.82 11.47 -15.49
C ASN A 30 7.60 10.54 -15.69
N ILE A 31 7.38 9.58 -14.79
CA ILE A 31 6.20 8.69 -14.81
C ILE A 31 4.92 9.52 -14.78
N ALA A 32 4.82 10.49 -13.87
CA ALA A 32 3.64 11.35 -13.76
C ALA A 32 3.40 12.17 -15.04
N ARG A 33 4.46 12.66 -15.68
CA ARG A 33 4.38 13.40 -16.94
C ARG A 33 3.90 12.51 -18.09
N GLU A 34 4.45 11.31 -18.21
CA GLU A 34 4.02 10.34 -19.23
C GLU A 34 2.54 9.96 -19.07
N LEU A 35 2.11 9.66 -17.87
CA LEU A 35 0.70 9.35 -17.60
C LEU A 35 -0.21 10.53 -17.96
N LYS A 36 0.16 11.76 -17.56
CA LYS A 36 -0.59 12.97 -17.91
C LYS A 36 -0.65 13.20 -19.42
N SER A 37 0.42 12.91 -20.17
CA SER A 37 0.44 13.02 -21.64
C SER A 37 -0.55 12.07 -22.33
N LYS A 38 -0.98 11.01 -21.62
CA LYS A 38 -2.00 10.05 -22.05
C LYS A 38 -3.39 10.34 -21.45
N ASN A 39 -3.62 11.57 -20.98
CA ASN A 39 -4.86 12.01 -20.33
C ASN A 39 -5.23 11.25 -19.05
N VAL A 40 -4.24 10.68 -18.35
CA VAL A 40 -4.45 10.05 -17.04
C VAL A 40 -4.41 11.14 -15.97
N ASN A 41 -5.44 11.20 -15.12
CA ASN A 41 -5.43 12.07 -13.94
C ASN A 41 -4.51 11.47 -12.88
N VAL A 42 -3.35 12.11 -12.66
CA VAL A 42 -2.34 11.64 -11.72
C VAL A 42 -2.50 12.35 -10.39
N GLN A 43 -2.91 11.59 -9.38
CA GLN A 43 -2.92 12.03 -7.99
C GLN A 43 -1.60 11.67 -7.32
N ARG A 44 -1.01 12.62 -6.60
CA ARG A 44 0.23 12.38 -5.85
C ARG A 44 -0.06 12.36 -4.35
N LEU A 45 0.59 11.41 -3.69
CA LEU A 45 0.62 11.39 -2.23
C LEU A 45 1.40 12.61 -1.75
N ASN A 46 0.71 13.55 -1.09
CA ASN A 46 1.35 14.70 -0.47
C ASN A 46 1.13 14.62 1.05
N PRO A 47 2.19 14.58 1.87
CA PRO A 47 2.07 14.61 3.32
C PRO A 47 1.29 15.81 3.88
N GLU A 48 1.22 16.92 3.13
CA GLU A 48 0.48 18.13 3.52
C GLU A 48 -1.04 17.91 3.62
N VAL A 49 -1.58 16.82 3.05
CA VAL A 49 -2.99 16.44 3.21
C VAL A 49 -3.30 15.86 4.58
N LEU A 50 -2.28 15.56 5.38
CA LEU A 50 -2.43 14.99 6.72
C LEU A 50 -2.63 16.09 7.75
N ASP A 51 -3.53 15.85 8.70
CA ASP A 51 -3.68 16.72 9.84
C ASP A 51 -2.56 16.52 10.89
N ALA A 52 -2.52 17.39 11.89
CA ALA A 52 -1.47 17.37 12.90
C ALA A 52 -1.46 16.06 13.72
N ALA A 53 -2.63 15.47 13.99
CA ALA A 53 -2.75 14.22 14.75
C ALA A 53 -2.25 13.02 13.92
N GLU A 54 -2.58 12.98 12.64
CA GLU A 54 -2.08 11.96 11.71
C GLU A 54 -0.57 12.07 11.53
N MET A 55 -0.04 13.28 11.39
CA MET A 55 1.41 13.51 11.33
C MET A 55 2.12 13.08 12.62
N GLN A 56 1.52 13.35 13.78
CA GLN A 56 2.05 12.90 15.07
C GLN A 56 2.03 11.36 15.17
N TYR A 57 0.94 10.72 14.74
CA TYR A 57 0.85 9.26 14.70
C TYR A 57 1.93 8.65 13.81
N LEU A 58 2.15 9.20 12.61
CA LEU A 58 3.19 8.72 11.71
C LEU A 58 4.60 8.87 12.29
N LYS A 59 4.84 9.91 13.09
CA LYS A 59 6.11 10.09 13.82
C LYS A 59 6.25 9.11 14.99
N TYR A 60 5.16 8.84 15.70
CA TYR A 60 5.15 7.92 16.83
C TYR A 60 5.43 6.48 16.42
N VAL A 61 4.94 6.04 15.29
CA VAL A 61 5.29 4.74 14.71
C VAL A 61 6.70 4.84 14.12
N GLN A 62 7.70 4.72 14.99
CA GLN A 62 9.13 5.05 14.85
C GLN A 62 9.91 4.42 13.68
N GLN A 63 9.27 3.87 12.71
CA GLN A 63 9.92 3.30 11.53
C GLN A 63 9.73 4.25 10.36
N GLY A 64 10.78 4.46 9.57
CA GLY A 64 10.76 5.39 8.44
C GLY A 64 9.53 5.22 7.53
N ASN A 65 9.14 6.28 6.85
CA ASN A 65 8.06 6.24 5.88
C ASN A 65 8.59 5.69 4.56
N ASN A 66 8.00 4.62 4.07
CA ASN A 66 8.28 4.10 2.74
C ASN A 66 7.04 4.28 1.86
N PHE A 67 6.95 5.44 1.20
CA PHE A 67 5.87 5.76 0.26
C PHE A 67 6.23 5.47 -1.20
N LEU A 68 7.35 4.82 -1.46
CA LEU A 68 7.77 4.48 -2.81
C LEU A 68 6.86 3.44 -3.47
N PHE A 69 6.17 2.64 -2.66
CA PHE A 69 5.31 1.55 -3.12
C PHE A 69 3.87 1.74 -2.63
N PRO A 70 3.12 2.72 -3.18
CA PRO A 70 1.74 2.98 -2.74
C PRO A 70 0.81 1.78 -2.97
N LYS A 71 1.08 0.93 -3.97
CA LYS A 71 0.35 -0.28 -4.28
C LYS A 71 0.30 -1.26 -3.11
N ASN A 72 1.31 -1.29 -2.21
CA ASN A 72 1.24 -2.11 -1.00
C ASN A 72 0.03 -1.79 -0.12
N SER A 73 -0.38 -0.53 -0.09
CA SER A 73 -1.40 -0.04 0.84
C SER A 73 -2.81 -0.08 0.27
N PHE A 74 -2.97 -0.29 -1.05
CA PHE A 74 -4.29 -0.40 -1.68
C PHE A 74 -4.23 -1.14 -3.02
N VAL A 75 -5.39 -1.64 -3.44
CA VAL A 75 -5.60 -2.18 -4.78
C VAL A 75 -7.00 -1.79 -5.27
N VAL A 76 -7.13 -1.61 -6.58
CA VAL A 76 -8.43 -1.35 -7.23
C VAL A 76 -8.84 -2.59 -8.01
N ILE A 77 -10.06 -3.09 -7.74
CA ILE A 77 -10.64 -4.27 -8.37
C ILE A 77 -12.03 -3.89 -8.88
N GLY A 78 -12.14 -3.60 -10.17
CA GLY A 78 -13.34 -2.98 -10.74
C GLY A 78 -13.61 -1.64 -10.07
N ASN A 79 -14.78 -1.47 -9.50
CA ASN A 79 -15.16 -0.27 -8.74
C ASN A 79 -14.87 -0.39 -7.22
N ASN A 80 -14.16 -1.44 -6.78
CA ASN A 80 -13.81 -1.62 -5.39
C ASN A 80 -12.39 -1.09 -5.14
N VAL A 81 -12.26 -0.09 -4.29
CA VAL A 81 -11.00 0.40 -3.73
C VAL A 81 -10.78 -0.32 -2.41
N ILE A 82 -9.82 -1.23 -2.38
CA ILE A 82 -9.49 -2.04 -1.21
C ILE A 82 -8.29 -1.40 -0.50
N GLU A 83 -8.50 -0.88 0.70
CA GLU A 83 -7.42 -0.45 1.59
C GLU A 83 -6.82 -1.69 2.25
N CYS A 84 -5.55 -1.93 2.00
CA CYS A 84 -4.83 -3.10 2.48
C CYS A 84 -4.35 -2.96 3.92
N ALA A 85 -4.08 -4.09 4.57
CA ALA A 85 -3.47 -4.19 5.90
C ALA A 85 -2.17 -4.96 5.78
N THR A 86 -1.05 -4.25 5.73
CA THR A 86 0.26 -4.86 5.51
C THR A 86 0.83 -5.44 6.81
N ARG A 87 1.63 -6.50 6.68
CA ARG A 87 2.27 -7.13 7.84
C ARG A 87 3.37 -6.24 8.44
N ALA A 88 4.08 -5.51 7.60
CA ALA A 88 5.14 -4.61 8.05
C ALA A 88 4.53 -3.31 8.62
N PRO A 89 4.70 -3.01 9.92
CA PRO A 89 4.10 -1.84 10.56
C PRO A 89 4.50 -0.52 9.89
N MET A 90 5.72 -0.46 9.34
CA MET A 90 6.21 0.71 8.61
C MET A 90 5.40 0.99 7.33
N ASN A 91 4.80 -0.03 6.72
CA ASN A 91 3.99 0.11 5.53
C ASN A 91 2.50 0.25 5.90
N ASP A 92 2.04 -0.40 6.97
CA ASP A 92 0.63 -0.35 7.36
C ASP A 92 0.15 1.06 7.69
N LYS A 93 0.98 1.89 8.29
CA LYS A 93 0.66 3.30 8.56
C LYS A 93 0.41 4.13 7.29
N ASN A 94 0.92 3.71 6.13
CA ASN A 94 0.71 4.40 4.86
C ASN A 94 -0.77 4.41 4.45
N ARG A 95 -1.57 3.48 4.96
CA ARG A 95 -3.02 3.41 4.73
C ARG A 95 -3.75 4.69 5.11
N PHE A 96 -3.27 5.43 6.11
CA PHE A 96 -3.89 6.71 6.51
C PHE A 96 -3.77 7.76 5.42
N ILE A 97 -2.61 7.85 4.75
CA ILE A 97 -2.40 8.77 3.63
C ILE A 97 -3.23 8.33 2.42
N VAL A 98 -3.21 7.05 2.11
CA VAL A 98 -4.02 6.45 1.03
C VAL A 98 -5.50 6.74 1.26
N ARG A 99 -5.99 6.58 2.48
CA ARG A 99 -7.38 6.87 2.86
C ARG A 99 -7.75 8.33 2.59
N ARG A 100 -6.86 9.27 2.89
CA ARG A 100 -7.09 10.71 2.67
C ARG A 100 -7.25 11.05 1.20
N ILE A 101 -6.60 10.33 0.32
CA ILE A 101 -6.66 10.56 -1.13
C ILE A 101 -7.82 9.80 -1.78
N LEU A 102 -7.98 8.52 -1.43
CA LEU A 102 -8.92 7.65 -2.14
C LEU A 102 -10.35 7.73 -1.61
N LYS A 103 -10.54 7.92 -0.30
CA LYS A 103 -11.88 8.00 0.26
C LYS A 103 -12.73 9.16 -0.29
N PRO A 104 -12.21 10.37 -0.54
CA PRO A 104 -12.99 11.43 -1.17
C PRO A 104 -13.55 11.08 -2.54
N LEU A 105 -12.88 10.21 -3.32
CA LEU A 105 -13.35 9.78 -4.65
C LEU A 105 -14.73 9.11 -4.60
N THR A 106 -15.10 8.48 -3.46
CA THR A 106 -16.43 7.90 -3.29
C THR A 106 -17.55 8.93 -3.24
N LYS A 107 -17.21 10.21 -3.00
CA LYS A 107 -18.19 11.31 -3.05
C LYS A 107 -18.34 11.85 -4.47
N GLU A 108 -17.28 11.78 -5.27
CA GLU A 108 -17.25 12.21 -6.66
C GLU A 108 -17.92 11.16 -7.57
N ASP A 109 -17.68 9.87 -7.26
CA ASP A 109 -18.28 8.74 -7.96
C ASP A 109 -18.92 7.76 -6.96
N PRO A 110 -20.26 7.79 -6.80
CA PRO A 110 -20.98 6.88 -5.89
C PRO A 110 -20.90 5.39 -6.27
N SER A 111 -20.46 5.05 -7.47
CA SER A 111 -20.25 3.65 -7.87
C SER A 111 -19.03 3.04 -7.19
N ILE A 112 -18.08 3.87 -6.73
CA ILE A 112 -16.87 3.42 -6.04
C ILE A 112 -17.21 2.94 -4.63
N ARG A 113 -16.80 1.71 -4.34
CA ARG A 113 -16.89 1.11 -3.00
C ARG A 113 -15.52 1.19 -2.33
N TYR A 114 -15.41 1.91 -1.23
CA TYR A 114 -14.19 1.94 -0.42
C TYR A 114 -14.30 0.91 0.70
N ILE A 115 -13.40 -0.08 0.70
CA ILE A 115 -13.41 -1.21 1.63
C ILE A 115 -12.06 -1.24 2.34
N ALA A 116 -12.04 -1.01 3.65
CA ALA A 116 -10.82 -1.06 4.45
C ALA A 116 -10.64 -2.44 5.10
N ALA A 117 -9.47 -3.03 4.95
CA ALA A 117 -9.11 -4.21 5.70
C ALA A 117 -9.05 -3.88 7.21
N PRO A 118 -9.42 -4.84 8.08
CA PRO A 118 -9.28 -4.67 9.53
C PRO A 118 -7.87 -4.23 9.93
N ILE A 119 -7.79 -3.42 10.98
CA ILE A 119 -6.48 -2.99 11.53
C ILE A 119 -5.79 -4.21 12.13
N PRO A 120 -4.53 -4.49 11.77
CA PRO A 120 -3.77 -5.60 12.35
C PRO A 120 -3.65 -5.48 13.87
N SER A 121 -3.83 -6.59 14.56
CA SER A 121 -3.62 -6.64 16.01
C SER A 121 -2.18 -7.02 16.34
N PRO A 122 -1.41 -6.16 17.00
CA PRO A 122 -0.04 -6.49 17.39
C PRO A 122 0.01 -7.60 18.44
N SER A 123 -1.08 -7.81 19.21
CA SER A 123 -1.15 -8.84 20.25
C SER A 123 -1.37 -10.25 19.71
N PHE A 124 -1.82 -10.39 18.47
CA PHE A 124 -2.13 -11.68 17.85
C PHE A 124 -1.66 -11.73 16.39
N PRO A 125 -0.36 -11.58 16.13
CA PRO A 125 0.16 -11.45 14.76
C PRO A 125 -0.17 -12.66 13.87
N ASP A 126 -0.16 -13.88 14.42
CA ASP A 126 -0.44 -15.09 13.65
C ASP A 126 -1.93 -15.31 13.32
N LYS A 127 -2.82 -14.65 14.07
CA LYS A 127 -4.28 -14.69 13.85
C LYS A 127 -4.79 -13.49 13.08
N THR A 128 -3.94 -12.51 12.84
CA THR A 128 -4.30 -11.26 12.20
C THR A 128 -4.42 -11.44 10.68
N LEU A 129 -5.41 -10.77 10.12
CA LEU A 129 -5.58 -10.66 8.68
C LEU A 129 -4.54 -9.69 8.13
N TYR A 130 -3.77 -10.16 7.16
CA TYR A 130 -2.87 -9.33 6.36
C TYR A 130 -3.20 -9.49 4.88
N ILE A 131 -3.18 -8.37 4.17
CA ILE A 131 -3.33 -8.33 2.73
C ILE A 131 -2.48 -7.19 2.17
N GLU A 132 -1.70 -7.46 1.15
CA GLU A 132 -0.80 -6.49 0.52
C GLU A 132 -1.15 -6.33 -0.96
N GLY A 133 -1.27 -5.11 -1.41
CA GLY A 133 -1.68 -4.84 -2.78
C GLY A 133 -0.70 -5.35 -3.84
N ASN A 134 0.59 -5.45 -3.50
CA ASN A 134 1.61 -6.04 -4.38
C ASN A 134 1.45 -7.55 -4.56
N ASP A 135 0.73 -8.21 -3.66
CA ASP A 135 0.42 -9.64 -3.80
C ASP A 135 -0.79 -9.89 -4.71
N ILE A 136 -1.44 -8.84 -5.24
CA ILE A 136 -2.69 -8.96 -5.97
C ILE A 136 -2.52 -8.61 -7.44
N LEU A 137 -2.87 -9.57 -8.30
CA LEU A 137 -2.99 -9.41 -9.75
C LEU A 137 -4.46 -9.59 -10.15
N VAL A 138 -4.98 -8.66 -10.94
CA VAL A 138 -6.38 -8.66 -11.40
C VAL A 138 -6.40 -8.92 -12.91
N ASP A 139 -7.18 -9.94 -13.30
CA ASP A 139 -7.46 -10.26 -14.70
C ASP A 139 -8.97 -10.42 -14.90
N GLY A 140 -9.63 -9.37 -15.36
CA GLY A 140 -11.08 -9.32 -15.48
C GLY A 140 -11.77 -9.55 -14.14
N THR A 141 -12.50 -10.66 -14.02
CA THR A 141 -13.16 -11.08 -12.78
C THR A 141 -12.33 -12.06 -11.94
N ASN A 142 -11.16 -12.46 -12.43
CA ASN A 142 -10.24 -13.33 -11.71
C ASN A 142 -9.25 -12.47 -10.92
N VAL A 143 -9.06 -12.79 -9.66
CA VAL A 143 -8.15 -12.10 -8.75
C VAL A 143 -7.17 -13.13 -8.19
N TYR A 144 -5.91 -13.01 -8.55
CA TYR A 144 -4.85 -13.88 -8.09
C TYR A 144 -4.13 -13.22 -6.91
N VAL A 145 -3.97 -13.95 -5.81
CA VAL A 145 -3.37 -13.43 -4.59
C VAL A 145 -2.18 -14.29 -4.19
N GLY A 146 -1.00 -13.70 -4.21
CA GLY A 146 0.23 -14.32 -3.76
C GLY A 146 0.22 -14.57 -2.26
N HIS A 147 0.53 -15.79 -1.84
CA HIS A 147 0.59 -16.22 -0.44
C HIS A 147 1.96 -16.81 -0.13
N SER A 148 2.83 -16.00 0.45
CA SER A 148 4.18 -16.43 0.89
C SER A 148 4.25 -16.77 2.38
N GLY A 149 3.16 -16.55 3.13
CA GLY A 149 3.14 -16.62 4.58
C GLY A 149 3.84 -15.44 5.29
N LYS A 150 4.43 -14.52 4.53
CA LYS A 150 5.20 -13.38 5.06
C LYS A 150 4.57 -12.02 4.76
N GLY A 151 3.80 -11.90 3.69
CA GLY A 151 2.94 -10.78 3.33
C GLY A 151 1.49 -11.12 3.61
N THR A 152 0.72 -11.29 2.53
CA THR A 152 -0.70 -11.67 2.61
C THR A 152 -0.89 -13.00 3.31
N SER A 153 -1.84 -13.06 4.23
CA SER A 153 -2.21 -14.25 4.97
C SER A 153 -3.39 -15.00 4.31
N SER A 154 -3.53 -16.31 4.60
CA SER A 154 -4.70 -17.06 4.13
C SER A 154 -6.03 -16.47 4.60
N SER A 155 -6.06 -15.83 5.78
CA SER A 155 -7.23 -15.06 6.26
C SER A 155 -7.48 -13.82 5.42
N GLY A 156 -6.43 -13.15 4.91
CA GLY A 156 -6.55 -12.03 3.98
C GLY A 156 -7.16 -12.44 2.64
N VAL A 157 -6.72 -13.58 2.09
CA VAL A 157 -7.30 -14.12 0.84
C VAL A 157 -8.80 -14.42 1.01
N ARG A 158 -9.18 -15.12 2.09
CA ARG A 158 -10.60 -15.41 2.36
C ARG A 158 -11.42 -14.15 2.58
N TRP A 159 -10.87 -13.19 3.30
CA TRP A 159 -11.53 -11.89 3.51
C TRP A 159 -11.74 -11.17 2.18
N LEU A 160 -10.73 -11.11 1.31
CA LEU A 160 -10.86 -10.47 0.01
C LEU A 160 -11.99 -11.11 -0.81
N GLN A 161 -12.07 -12.45 -0.87
CA GLN A 161 -13.18 -13.14 -1.52
C GLN A 161 -14.53 -12.73 -0.93
N SER A 162 -14.61 -12.64 0.41
CA SER A 162 -15.87 -12.31 1.08
C SER A 162 -16.38 -10.90 0.76
N VAL A 163 -15.48 -9.91 0.66
CA VAL A 163 -15.86 -8.52 0.38
C VAL A 163 -16.11 -8.25 -1.10
N LEU A 164 -15.48 -9.01 -2.00
CA LEU A 164 -15.72 -8.93 -3.44
C LEU A 164 -17.00 -9.65 -3.88
N GLY A 165 -17.45 -10.63 -3.09
CA GLY A 165 -18.65 -11.41 -3.38
C GLY A 165 -18.48 -12.36 -4.58
N SER A 166 -19.58 -12.80 -5.16
CA SER A 166 -19.63 -13.76 -6.26
C SER A 166 -19.24 -13.20 -7.63
N ASN A 167 -19.18 -11.88 -7.78
CA ASN A 167 -18.80 -11.23 -9.04
C ASN A 167 -17.32 -11.41 -9.38
N TYR A 168 -16.52 -11.80 -8.40
CA TYR A 168 -15.09 -12.05 -8.55
C TYR A 168 -14.72 -13.42 -7.99
N LYS A 169 -13.69 -14.02 -8.58
CA LYS A 169 -13.14 -15.29 -8.11
C LYS A 169 -11.70 -15.06 -7.66
N VAL A 170 -11.45 -15.28 -6.37
CA VAL A 170 -10.14 -15.08 -5.76
C VAL A 170 -9.39 -16.41 -5.68
N TYR A 171 -8.19 -16.44 -6.25
CA TYR A 171 -7.30 -17.60 -6.26
C TYR A 171 -6.09 -17.31 -5.38
N SER A 172 -5.77 -18.24 -4.50
CA SER A 172 -4.52 -18.21 -3.72
C SER A 172 -3.41 -18.88 -4.52
N ILE A 173 -2.29 -18.18 -4.67
CA ILE A 173 -1.09 -18.67 -5.34
C ILE A 173 0.04 -18.75 -4.32
N ASP A 174 0.56 -19.96 -4.07
CA ASP A 174 1.69 -20.13 -3.19
C ASP A 174 2.97 -19.59 -3.84
N ILE A 175 3.63 -18.68 -3.12
CA ILE A 175 4.86 -18.04 -3.60
C ILE A 175 6.01 -18.39 -2.67
N ALA A 176 7.14 -18.82 -3.25
CA ALA A 176 8.35 -19.09 -2.49
C ALA A 176 9.09 -17.80 -2.11
N GLY A 177 9.49 -17.67 -0.84
CA GLY A 177 10.31 -16.58 -0.35
C GLY A 177 9.54 -15.30 0.01
N TYR A 178 10.21 -14.13 -0.11
CA TYR A 178 9.67 -12.80 0.17
C TYR A 178 9.28 -12.04 -1.09
N ARG A 179 8.84 -12.72 -2.10
CA ARG A 179 8.48 -12.07 -3.35
C ARG A 179 6.98 -11.81 -3.39
N HIS A 180 6.61 -10.76 -4.08
CA HIS A 180 5.24 -10.45 -4.43
C HIS A 180 4.84 -11.12 -5.74
N LEU A 181 3.57 -11.04 -6.10
CA LEU A 181 3.05 -11.62 -7.34
C LEU A 181 3.24 -10.70 -8.55
N ASP A 182 3.50 -9.40 -8.33
CA ASP A 182 3.70 -8.39 -9.37
C ASP A 182 5.11 -8.40 -9.98
#